data_2a596050feef4b4e1d2fecd9490d071f
#
_entry.id   2a596050feef4b4e1d2fecd9490d071f
#
_cell.length_a   1.000
_cell.length_b   1.000
_cell.length_c   1.000
_cell.angle_alpha   90.00
_cell.angle_beta   90.00
_cell.angle_gamma   90.00
#
_symmetry.space_group_name_H-M   'P 1'
#
loop_
_entity.id
_entity.type
_entity.pdbx_description
1 polymer ?
#
loop_
_entity_poly.entity_id
_entity_poly.type
_entity_poly.pdbx_seq_one_letter_code
_entity_poly.pdbx_strand_id
1 'polypeptide(L)'
;ATGAALVLPVLWWLTRRPWRPVVRPMVGWLGWCALAGLWWLLPLLLLGRYSPPFLDWIEDARVTTSTASPFNAFQGTTPWLGYLTGTGGASWPAAYSLISQPVLITLTGAVAALGLAGLTHARMPHRGWLAVSALVGLFLLTVGFSSAASGPFVDTVHGLLDGPLAPLRNTHKFDVVL
;
A
#
# COMPACT_ATOMS: atom_id res chain seq x y z
N ALA A 1 2.93 -2.26 -7.27
CA ALA A 1 2.11 -1.03 -7.26
C ALA A 1 0.82 -1.20 -8.07
N THR A 2 0.88 -1.69 -9.33
CA THR A 2 -0.29 -1.81 -10.23
C THR A 2 -1.40 -2.67 -9.61
N GLY A 3 -1.06 -3.80 -8.98
CA GLY A 3 -2.05 -4.65 -8.30
C GLY A 3 -2.77 -3.95 -7.14
N ALA A 4 -2.06 -3.11 -6.38
CA ALA A 4 -2.66 -2.35 -5.29
C ALA A 4 -3.65 -1.29 -5.79
N ALA A 5 -3.38 -0.67 -6.94
CA ALA A 5 -4.28 0.29 -7.56
C ALA A 5 -5.64 -0.32 -7.97
N LEU A 6 -5.73 -1.66 -8.14
CA LEU A 6 -7.00 -2.35 -8.42
C LEU A 6 -8.01 -2.25 -7.27
N VAL A 7 -7.55 -1.96 -6.06
CA VAL A 7 -8.43 -1.76 -4.89
C VAL A 7 -9.33 -0.54 -5.09
N LEU A 8 -8.83 0.55 -5.67
CA LEU A 8 -9.57 1.80 -5.86
C LEU A 8 -10.88 1.65 -6.67
N PRO A 9 -10.88 1.06 -7.88
CA PRO A 9 -12.12 0.86 -8.62
C PRO A 9 -13.08 -0.14 -7.96
N VAL A 10 -12.56 -1.13 -7.22
CA VAL A 10 -13.42 -2.03 -6.43
C VAL A 10 -14.13 -1.27 -5.32
N LEU A 11 -13.41 -0.42 -4.58
CA LEU A 11 -13.99 0.43 -3.55
C LEU A 11 -14.98 1.45 -4.15
N TRP A 12 -14.67 2.01 -5.31
CA TRP A 12 -15.57 2.91 -6.03
C TRP A 12 -16.87 2.20 -6.42
N TRP A 13 -16.78 0.96 -6.91
CA TRP A 13 -17.94 0.14 -7.22
C TRP A 13 -18.77 -0.17 -5.98
N LEU A 14 -18.15 -0.60 -4.88
CA LEU A 14 -18.83 -0.94 -3.63
C LEU A 14 -19.55 0.27 -2.99
N THR A 15 -19.04 1.46 -3.20
CA THR A 15 -19.63 2.70 -2.62
C THR A 15 -20.74 3.29 -3.48
N ARG A 16 -21.00 2.74 -4.69
CA ARG A 16 -22.07 3.22 -5.59
C ARG A 16 -23.30 2.33 -5.56
N ARG A 17 -24.47 2.97 -5.52
CA ARG A 17 -25.77 2.31 -5.69
C ARG A 17 -26.55 3.03 -6.78
N PRO A 18 -27.24 2.32 -7.69
CA PRO A 18 -27.37 0.85 -7.85
C PRO A 18 -26.11 0.23 -8.49
N TRP A 19 -25.75 -0.99 -8.08
CA TRP A 19 -24.52 -1.69 -8.53
C TRP A 19 -24.59 -2.23 -9.96
N ARG A 20 -25.81 -2.62 -10.41
CA ARG A 20 -26.02 -3.30 -11.70
C ARG A 20 -25.38 -2.62 -12.92
N PRO A 21 -25.51 -1.29 -13.13
CA PRO A 21 -24.95 -0.65 -14.31
C PRO A 21 -23.42 -0.58 -14.29
N VAL A 22 -22.77 -0.84 -13.14
CA VAL A 22 -21.32 -0.73 -12.97
C VAL A 22 -20.62 -2.09 -13.09
N VAL A 23 -21.32 -3.22 -12.89
CA VAL A 23 -20.73 -4.58 -12.94
C VAL A 23 -20.12 -4.87 -14.31
N ARG A 24 -20.87 -4.62 -15.40
CA ARG A 24 -20.39 -4.91 -16.76
C ARG A 24 -19.10 -4.18 -17.13
N PRO A 25 -19.00 -2.84 -16.96
CA PRO A 25 -17.74 -2.13 -17.21
C PRO A 25 -16.63 -2.56 -16.26
N MET A 26 -16.92 -2.91 -15.00
CA MET A 26 -15.92 -3.42 -14.06
C MET A 26 -15.32 -4.74 -14.50
N VAL A 27 -16.17 -5.72 -14.91
CA VAL A 27 -15.72 -7.01 -15.43
C VAL A 27 -14.88 -6.83 -16.70
N GLY A 28 -15.33 -5.94 -17.61
CA GLY A 28 -14.56 -5.60 -18.81
C GLY A 28 -13.19 -4.98 -18.46
N TRP A 29 -13.16 -4.06 -17.53
CA TRP A 29 -11.92 -3.42 -17.08
C TRP A 29 -10.96 -4.42 -16.43
N LEU A 30 -11.43 -5.31 -15.53
CA LEU A 30 -10.62 -6.37 -14.94
C LEU A 30 -10.09 -7.34 -16.00
N GLY A 31 -10.92 -7.69 -17.01
CA GLY A 31 -10.49 -8.50 -18.14
C GLY A 31 -9.35 -7.86 -18.93
N TRP A 32 -9.44 -6.57 -19.24
CA TRP A 32 -8.36 -5.84 -19.90
C TRP A 32 -7.09 -5.73 -19.06
N CYS A 33 -7.23 -5.51 -17.74
CA CYS A 33 -6.08 -5.53 -16.82
C CYS A 33 -5.40 -6.90 -16.78
N ALA A 34 -6.17 -7.99 -16.76
CA ALA A 34 -5.65 -9.35 -16.83
C ALA A 34 -4.91 -9.61 -18.15
N LEU A 35 -5.53 -9.26 -19.28
CA LEU A 35 -4.91 -9.40 -20.60
C LEU A 35 -3.60 -8.59 -20.71
N ALA A 36 -3.64 -7.35 -20.28
CA ALA A 36 -2.44 -6.49 -20.25
C ALA A 36 -1.35 -7.03 -19.32
N GLY A 37 -1.71 -7.79 -18.29
CA GLY A 37 -0.78 -8.43 -17.36
C GLY A 37 -0.20 -9.76 -17.85
N LEU A 38 -0.85 -10.43 -18.83
CA LEU A 38 -0.47 -11.79 -19.23
C LEU A 38 0.96 -11.92 -19.72
N TRP A 39 1.52 -10.92 -20.38
CA TRP A 39 2.88 -10.95 -20.94
C TRP A 39 3.97 -11.18 -19.87
N TRP A 40 3.73 -10.80 -18.62
CA TRP A 40 4.64 -11.04 -17.49
C TRP A 40 4.11 -12.08 -16.49
N LEU A 41 2.77 -12.16 -16.31
CA LEU A 41 2.15 -13.15 -15.43
C LEU A 41 2.33 -14.58 -15.95
N LEU A 42 2.15 -14.79 -17.27
CA LEU A 42 2.24 -16.11 -17.85
C LEU A 42 3.66 -16.71 -17.73
N PRO A 43 4.75 -16.00 -18.10
CA PRO A 43 6.10 -16.49 -17.82
C PRO A 43 6.36 -16.73 -16.33
N LEU A 44 5.88 -15.86 -15.45
CA LEU A 44 6.04 -16.01 -14.01
C LEU A 44 5.38 -17.31 -13.49
N LEU A 45 4.18 -17.59 -13.94
CA LEU A 45 3.46 -18.80 -13.55
C LEU A 45 4.09 -20.08 -14.13
N LEU A 46 4.54 -20.04 -15.40
CA LEU A 46 5.15 -21.21 -16.06
C LEU A 46 6.56 -21.48 -15.54
N LEU A 47 7.35 -20.45 -15.30
CA LEU A 47 8.75 -20.56 -14.91
C LEU A 47 8.96 -20.49 -13.39
N GLY A 48 7.93 -20.13 -12.62
CA GLY A 48 8.04 -19.92 -11.16
C GLY A 48 8.61 -21.13 -10.43
N ARG A 49 8.28 -22.35 -10.86
CA ARG A 49 8.80 -23.59 -10.27
C ARG A 49 10.28 -23.85 -10.59
N TYR A 50 10.84 -23.19 -11.58
CA TYR A 50 12.26 -23.30 -11.98
C TYR A 50 13.09 -22.15 -11.46
N SER A 51 12.46 -21.14 -10.87
CA SER A 51 13.16 -20.03 -10.26
C SER A 51 13.74 -20.46 -8.90
N PRO A 52 14.94 -19.99 -8.52
CA PRO A 52 15.42 -20.12 -7.14
C PRO A 52 14.35 -19.62 -6.15
N PRO A 53 14.35 -20.09 -4.89
CA PRO A 53 13.42 -19.59 -3.87
C PRO A 53 13.75 -18.16 -3.49
N PHE A 54 13.43 -17.24 -4.42
CA PHE A 54 13.78 -15.82 -4.32
C PHE A 54 13.25 -15.17 -3.04
N LEU A 55 12.10 -15.65 -2.54
CA LEU A 55 11.47 -15.12 -1.33
C LEU A 55 12.30 -15.37 -0.07
N ASP A 56 13.21 -16.35 -0.07
CA ASP A 56 14.11 -16.67 1.05
C ASP A 56 15.30 -15.70 1.12
N TRP A 57 15.52 -14.92 0.05
CA TRP A 57 16.65 -14.01 -0.09
C TRP A 57 16.27 -12.53 -0.03
N ILE A 58 14.99 -12.23 0.18
CA ILE A 58 14.49 -10.88 0.35
C ILE A 58 14.02 -10.65 1.78
N GLU A 59 13.84 -9.39 2.12
CA GLU A 59 13.41 -8.95 3.44
C GLU A 59 12.08 -9.60 3.85
N ASP A 60 11.99 -9.98 5.12
CA ASP A 60 10.78 -10.53 5.72
C ASP A 60 9.67 -9.47 5.93
N ALA A 61 8.47 -9.92 6.29
CA ALA A 61 7.35 -9.02 6.54
C ALA A 61 7.62 -8.07 7.70
N ARG A 62 8.38 -8.49 8.70
CA ARG A 62 8.74 -7.66 9.85
C ARG A 62 9.55 -6.43 9.43
N VAL A 63 10.53 -6.60 8.54
CA VAL A 63 11.34 -5.51 8.00
C VAL A 63 10.49 -4.60 7.13
N THR A 64 9.73 -5.16 6.18
CA THR A 64 8.98 -4.35 5.19
C THR A 64 7.81 -3.58 5.80
N THR A 65 7.28 -4.01 6.95
CA THR A 65 6.18 -3.33 7.66
C THR A 65 6.65 -2.47 8.84
N SER A 66 7.94 -2.55 9.22
CA SER A 66 8.48 -1.85 10.40
C SER A 66 8.32 -0.33 10.36
N THR A 67 8.28 0.25 9.17
CA THR A 67 8.13 1.70 8.94
C THR A 67 6.69 2.13 8.68
N ALA A 68 5.75 1.19 8.60
CA ALA A 68 4.36 1.43 8.23
C ALA A 68 3.48 1.86 9.41
N SER A 69 3.96 2.75 10.27
CA SER A 69 3.12 3.35 11.33
C SER A 69 1.98 4.19 10.73
N PRO A 70 0.86 4.39 11.46
CA PRO A 70 -0.21 5.28 10.99
C PRO A 70 0.28 6.68 10.66
N PHE A 71 1.23 7.20 11.42
CA PHE A 71 1.83 8.52 11.19
C PHE A 71 2.59 8.54 9.85
N ASN A 72 3.46 7.56 9.61
CA ASN A 72 4.22 7.45 8.37
C ASN A 72 3.31 7.20 7.17
N ALA A 73 2.22 6.43 7.35
CA ALA A 73 1.23 6.21 6.30
C ALA A 73 0.58 7.52 5.85
N PHE A 74 0.13 8.36 6.78
CA PHE A 74 -0.44 9.67 6.44
C PHE A 74 0.57 10.62 5.79
N GLN A 75 1.85 10.48 6.09
CA GLN A 75 2.90 11.30 5.48
C GLN A 75 3.43 10.75 4.15
N GLY A 76 2.99 9.55 3.72
CA GLY A 76 3.51 8.87 2.54
C GLY A 76 4.97 8.44 2.68
N THR A 77 5.43 8.17 3.92
CA THR A 77 6.82 7.82 4.24
C THR A 77 6.97 6.36 4.69
N THR A 78 6.03 5.48 4.29
CA THR A 78 6.06 4.05 4.61
C THR A 78 7.14 3.24 3.90
N PRO A 79 7.71 3.62 2.72
CA PRO A 79 8.69 2.80 2.04
C PRO A 79 9.94 2.60 2.90
N TRP A 80 10.14 1.38 3.41
CA TRP A 80 11.25 1.01 4.30
C TRP A 80 12.64 1.29 3.71
N LEU A 81 12.78 1.24 2.38
CA LEU A 81 14.02 1.61 1.66
C LEU A 81 14.48 3.04 1.96
N GLY A 82 13.54 3.96 2.27
CA GLY A 82 13.86 5.33 2.64
C GLY A 82 14.58 5.46 3.99
N TYR A 83 14.51 4.42 4.82
CA TYR A 83 15.13 4.38 6.15
C TYR A 83 16.53 3.72 6.15
N LEU A 84 16.92 3.12 5.03
CA LEU A 84 18.23 2.48 4.93
C LEU A 84 19.35 3.51 4.85
N THR A 85 20.32 3.36 5.76
CA THR A 85 21.56 4.14 5.79
C THR A 85 22.76 3.21 5.78
N GLY A 86 23.81 3.57 5.09
CA GLY A 86 25.07 2.88 5.04
C GLY A 86 26.25 3.80 5.35
N THR A 87 27.47 3.33 5.19
CA THR A 87 28.71 4.09 5.41
C THR A 87 28.80 5.35 4.51
N GLY A 88 28.13 5.34 3.35
CA GLY A 88 28.07 6.48 2.41
C GLY A 88 26.87 7.40 2.63
N GLY A 89 26.05 7.19 3.67
CA GLY A 89 24.83 7.95 3.94
C GLY A 89 23.57 7.18 3.59
N ALA A 90 22.48 7.92 3.32
CA ALA A 90 21.17 7.32 2.99
C ALA A 90 21.19 6.63 1.62
N SER A 91 20.68 5.39 1.56
CA SER A 91 20.57 4.62 0.30
C SER A 91 19.59 5.28 -0.69
N TRP A 92 18.60 5.98 -0.16
CA TRP A 92 17.65 6.78 -0.94
C TRP A 92 17.54 8.19 -0.34
N PRO A 93 18.44 9.14 -0.70
CA PRO A 93 18.54 10.45 -0.08
C PRO A 93 17.25 11.28 -0.12
N ALA A 94 16.50 11.22 -1.23
CA ALA A 94 15.24 11.96 -1.37
C ALA A 94 14.16 11.45 -0.39
N ALA A 95 14.00 10.14 -0.25
CA ALA A 95 13.06 9.57 0.73
C ALA A 95 13.53 9.81 2.17
N TYR A 96 14.84 9.66 2.42
CA TYR A 96 15.42 9.92 3.74
C TYR A 96 15.20 11.37 4.20
N SER A 97 15.24 12.33 3.29
CA SER A 97 15.01 13.73 3.64
C SER A 97 13.58 13.96 4.17
N LEU A 98 12.57 13.22 3.67
CA LEU A 98 11.18 13.32 4.14
C LEU A 98 11.00 12.87 5.59
N ILE A 99 11.88 12.02 6.10
CA ILE A 99 11.82 11.47 7.47
C ILE A 99 12.83 12.09 8.42
N SER A 100 13.83 12.83 7.92
CA SER A 100 14.93 13.41 8.71
C SER A 100 14.89 14.92 8.80
N GLN A 101 14.29 15.61 7.81
CA GLN A 101 14.26 17.07 7.80
C GLN A 101 12.96 17.61 8.44
N PRO A 102 13.03 18.37 9.56
CA PRO A 102 11.84 18.85 10.27
C PRO A 102 10.86 19.64 9.40
N VAL A 103 11.38 20.44 8.46
CA VAL A 103 10.54 21.21 7.52
C VAL A 103 9.73 20.30 6.62
N LEU A 104 10.34 19.25 6.07
CA LEU A 104 9.63 18.31 5.19
C LEU A 104 8.62 17.44 5.97
N ILE A 105 8.97 17.00 7.18
CA ILE A 105 8.06 16.29 8.09
C ILE A 105 6.83 17.17 8.37
N THR A 106 7.03 18.46 8.67
CA THR A 106 5.93 19.39 8.93
C THR A 106 5.07 19.61 7.69
N LEU A 107 5.69 19.77 6.52
CA LEU A 107 4.96 19.99 5.26
C LEU A 107 4.14 18.77 4.86
N THR A 108 4.70 17.56 4.92
CA THR A 108 3.95 16.33 4.60
C THR A 108 2.81 16.12 5.58
N GLY A 109 3.03 16.35 6.87
CA GLY A 109 1.98 16.32 7.89
C GLY A 109 0.87 17.36 7.65
N ALA A 110 1.23 18.58 7.23
CA ALA A 110 0.26 19.61 6.89
C ALA A 110 -0.58 19.23 5.66
N VAL A 111 0.03 18.63 4.63
CA VAL A 111 -0.70 18.12 3.45
C VAL A 111 -1.69 17.03 3.85
N ALA A 112 -1.26 16.07 4.67
CA ALA A 112 -2.13 15.02 5.19
C ALA A 112 -3.31 15.59 6.00
N ALA A 113 -3.03 16.55 6.90
CA ALA A 113 -4.06 17.22 7.70
C ALA A 113 -5.07 17.98 6.83
N LEU A 114 -4.61 18.67 5.78
CA LEU A 114 -5.49 19.35 4.81
C LEU A 114 -6.34 18.34 4.02
N GLY A 115 -5.77 17.20 3.63
CA GLY A 115 -6.52 16.13 2.97
C GLY A 115 -7.65 15.59 3.86
N LEU A 116 -7.35 15.28 5.13
CA LEU A 116 -8.33 14.83 6.12
C LEU A 116 -9.38 15.92 6.41
N ALA A 117 -8.97 17.18 6.55
CA ALA A 117 -9.90 18.30 6.71
C ALA A 117 -10.83 18.45 5.50
N GLY A 118 -10.30 18.23 4.27
CA GLY A 118 -11.11 18.20 3.05
C GLY A 118 -12.22 17.14 3.11
N LEU A 119 -11.94 15.95 3.66
CA LEU A 119 -12.93 14.89 3.82
C LEU A 119 -14.08 15.26 4.78
N THR A 120 -13.90 16.23 5.68
CA THR A 120 -14.99 16.71 6.56
C THR A 120 -15.99 17.60 5.82
N HIS A 121 -15.60 18.16 4.66
CA HIS A 121 -16.44 19.10 3.93
C HIS A 121 -17.66 18.40 3.28
N ALA A 122 -18.88 18.78 3.70
CA ALA A 122 -20.12 18.10 3.31
C ALA A 122 -20.39 18.12 1.79
N ARG A 123 -19.92 19.15 1.07
CA ARG A 123 -20.12 19.32 -0.38
C ARG A 123 -19.04 18.65 -1.23
N MET A 124 -18.07 17.94 -0.63
CA MET A 124 -17.01 17.28 -1.39
C MET A 124 -17.58 16.16 -2.26
N PRO A 125 -17.34 16.19 -3.60
CA PRO A 125 -17.80 15.13 -4.49
C PRO A 125 -17.08 13.82 -4.14
N HIS A 126 -17.81 12.70 -4.22
CA HIS A 126 -17.29 11.35 -3.93
C HIS A 126 -16.70 11.15 -2.52
N ARG A 127 -17.04 12.01 -1.56
CA ARG A 127 -16.54 11.97 -0.18
C ARG A 127 -16.57 10.56 0.44
N GLY A 128 -17.69 9.84 0.28
CA GLY A 128 -17.83 8.48 0.85
C GLY A 128 -16.79 7.52 0.28
N TRP A 129 -16.58 7.54 -1.02
CA TRP A 129 -15.55 6.72 -1.66
C TRP A 129 -14.14 7.09 -1.20
N LEU A 130 -13.80 8.37 -1.15
CA LEU A 130 -12.49 8.84 -0.69
C LEU A 130 -12.25 8.45 0.78
N ALA A 131 -13.26 8.62 1.66
CA ALA A 131 -13.12 8.23 3.06
C ALA A 131 -12.92 6.72 3.22
N VAL A 132 -13.68 5.89 2.48
CA VAL A 132 -13.50 4.43 2.51
C VAL A 132 -12.14 4.04 1.95
N SER A 133 -11.68 4.68 0.85
CA SER A 133 -10.35 4.43 0.29
C SER A 133 -9.26 4.76 1.29
N ALA A 134 -9.34 5.92 1.94
CA ALA A 134 -8.36 6.32 2.96
C ALA A 134 -8.33 5.34 4.14
N LEU A 135 -9.49 4.89 4.64
CA LEU A 135 -9.55 3.91 5.73
C LEU A 135 -9.00 2.54 5.32
N VAL A 136 -9.35 2.06 4.12
CA VAL A 136 -8.84 0.78 3.60
C VAL A 136 -7.34 0.88 3.31
N GLY A 137 -6.87 1.97 2.70
CA GLY A 137 -5.46 2.22 2.47
C GLY A 137 -4.67 2.23 3.77
N LEU A 138 -5.14 2.99 4.77
CA LEU A 138 -4.52 3.03 6.09
C LEU A 138 -4.47 1.64 6.73
N PHE A 139 -5.55 0.88 6.70
CA PHE A 139 -5.59 -0.49 7.22
C PHE A 139 -4.59 -1.39 6.51
N LEU A 140 -4.58 -1.42 5.18
CA LEU A 140 -3.67 -2.26 4.39
C LEU A 140 -2.19 -1.90 4.60
N LEU A 141 -1.89 -0.62 4.81
CA LEU A 141 -0.53 -0.17 5.10
C LEU A 141 -0.08 -0.55 6.50
N THR A 142 -0.96 -0.42 7.50
CA THR A 142 -0.57 -0.48 8.91
C THR A 142 -0.84 -1.81 9.58
N VAL A 143 -1.59 -2.74 8.94
CA VAL A 143 -2.02 -4.01 9.54
C VAL A 143 -0.86 -4.90 10.00
N GLY A 144 0.30 -4.80 9.34
CA GLY A 144 1.53 -5.54 9.71
C GLY A 144 2.52 -4.72 10.55
N PHE A 145 2.18 -3.48 10.92
CA PHE A 145 3.07 -2.63 11.69
C PHE A 145 3.34 -3.22 13.07
N SER A 146 4.60 -3.47 13.38
CA SER A 146 5.04 -3.95 14.69
C SER A 146 5.79 -2.85 15.42
N SER A 147 5.25 -2.44 16.57
CA SER A 147 5.92 -1.57 17.53
C SER A 147 6.13 -2.32 18.85
N ALA A 148 6.68 -1.67 19.85
CA ALA A 148 6.76 -2.21 21.21
C ALA A 148 5.38 -2.61 21.79
N ALA A 149 4.30 -2.09 21.23
CA ALA A 149 2.91 -2.42 21.58
C ALA A 149 2.21 -3.09 20.38
N SER A 150 2.85 -4.09 19.76
CA SER A 150 2.26 -4.83 18.65
C SER A 150 0.94 -5.50 19.06
N GLY A 151 -0.07 -5.39 18.19
CA GLY A 151 -1.37 -6.01 18.44
C GLY A 151 -1.32 -7.55 18.30
N PRO A 152 -2.31 -8.28 18.85
CA PRO A 152 -2.31 -9.75 18.86
C PRO A 152 -2.34 -10.40 17.47
N PHE A 153 -2.70 -9.65 16.44
CA PHE A 153 -2.79 -10.15 15.08
C PHE A 153 -1.52 -9.94 14.23
N VAL A 154 -0.52 -9.21 14.72
CA VAL A 154 0.68 -8.85 13.94
C VAL A 154 1.45 -10.09 13.50
N ASP A 155 1.68 -11.04 14.40
CA ASP A 155 2.39 -12.27 14.07
C ASP A 155 1.63 -13.12 13.03
N THR A 156 0.29 -13.16 13.12
CA THR A 156 -0.54 -13.82 12.11
C THR A 156 -0.42 -13.13 10.74
N VAL A 157 -0.44 -11.80 10.72
CA VAL A 157 -0.28 -11.02 9.49
C VAL A 157 1.11 -11.23 8.90
N HIS A 158 2.16 -11.23 9.71
CA HIS A 158 3.53 -11.51 9.24
C HIS A 158 3.62 -12.92 8.67
N GLY A 159 3.06 -13.94 9.34
CA GLY A 159 3.02 -15.30 8.81
C GLY A 159 2.29 -15.42 7.48
N LEU A 160 1.21 -14.66 7.28
CA LEU A 160 0.51 -14.60 5.99
C LEU A 160 1.34 -13.89 4.91
N LEU A 161 2.00 -12.76 5.25
CA LEU A 161 2.82 -11.99 4.33
C LEU A 161 4.14 -12.69 3.97
N ASP A 162 4.68 -13.53 4.85
CA ASP A 162 5.85 -14.36 4.58
C ASP A 162 5.49 -15.69 3.90
N GLY A 163 4.21 -16.05 3.89
CA GLY A 163 3.67 -17.26 3.29
C GLY A 163 2.79 -16.98 2.05
N PRO A 164 1.49 -17.31 2.12
CA PRO A 164 0.61 -17.27 0.93
C PRO A 164 0.40 -15.87 0.34
N LEU A 165 0.60 -14.80 1.11
CA LEU A 165 0.48 -13.42 0.67
C LEU A 165 1.84 -12.75 0.40
N ALA A 166 2.90 -13.52 0.21
CA ALA A 166 4.26 -13.00 -0.04
C ALA A 166 4.35 -11.93 -1.17
N PRO A 167 3.57 -11.99 -2.26
CA PRO A 167 3.54 -10.91 -3.26
C PRO A 167 3.06 -9.56 -2.72
N LEU A 168 2.33 -9.55 -1.60
CA LEU A 168 1.82 -8.36 -0.91
C LEU A 168 2.69 -7.93 0.28
N ARG A 169 3.78 -8.62 0.57
CA ARG A 169 4.70 -8.34 1.68
C ARG A 169 5.13 -6.88 1.76
N ASN A 170 5.39 -6.26 0.61
CA ASN A 170 5.71 -4.84 0.51
C ASN A 170 4.42 -4.00 0.60
N THR A 171 3.91 -3.80 1.81
CA THR A 171 2.63 -3.10 2.07
C THR A 171 2.63 -1.65 1.59
N HIS A 172 3.79 -0.97 1.49
CA HIS A 172 3.91 0.38 0.94
C HIS A 172 3.36 0.52 -0.51
N LYS A 173 3.16 -0.59 -1.24
CA LYS A 173 2.49 -0.56 -2.54
C LYS A 173 1.03 -0.09 -2.46
N PHE A 174 0.44 -0.14 -1.28
CA PHE A 174 -0.92 0.34 -1.02
C PHE A 174 -0.98 1.84 -0.70
N ASP A 175 0.15 2.57 -0.67
CA ASP A 175 0.16 4.04 -0.52
C ASP A 175 -0.74 4.74 -1.57
N VAL A 176 -0.90 4.14 -2.75
CA VAL A 176 -1.78 4.65 -3.82
C VAL A 176 -3.28 4.56 -3.49
N VAL A 177 -3.67 3.85 -2.43
CA VAL A 177 -5.06 3.68 -1.99
C VAL A 177 -5.41 4.70 -0.91
N LEU A 178 -4.42 5.13 -0.13
CA LEU A 178 -4.56 6.14 0.90
C LEU A 178 -4.58 7.56 0.31
#